data_ffed6bba9935329f534e7bb3f3da5442
#
_entry.id   ffed6bba9935329f534e7bb3f3da5442
#
_cell.length_a   1.000
_cell.length_b   1.000
_cell.length_c   1.000
_cell.angle_alpha   90.00
_cell.angle_beta   90.00
_cell.angle_gamma   90.00
#
_symmetry.space_group_name_H-M   'P 1'
#
loop_
_entity.id
_entity.type
_entity.pdbx_description
1 polymer ?
#
loop_
_entity_poly.entity_id
_entity_poly.type
_entity_poly.pdbx_seq_one_letter_code
_entity_poly.pdbx_strand_id
1 'polypeptide(L)'
;MDWIGLKFMIGFLVVLLVMIFIYTKKRIRFVDFFVRHFERPDALYLGKGLIDMLVGAILVVWIFEPINKNIVLASFMILSIGDSISPIIGMKFGKRVVKIISEKKFIEGILAGIVCSTLGANLFVPFVPALVASTLAMLVEAWELKHKLDDNILILAVSSVVLFFMV
;
A
#
# COMPACT_ATOMS: atom_id res chain seq x y z
N MET A 1 -6.66 -5.65 -23.16
CA MET A 1 -5.80 -5.87 -21.97
C MET A 1 -4.38 -5.52 -22.37
N ASP A 2 -3.88 -4.39 -21.88
CA ASP A 2 -2.51 -3.97 -22.19
C ASP A 2 -1.56 -4.67 -21.23
N TRP A 3 -1.15 -5.89 -21.58
CA TRP A 3 -0.17 -6.71 -20.85
C TRP A 3 1.19 -5.99 -20.64
N ILE A 4 1.36 -4.82 -21.23
CA ILE A 4 2.62 -4.04 -21.14
C ILE A 4 2.87 -3.62 -19.69
N GLY A 5 1.87 -3.08 -19.00
CA GLY A 5 2.01 -2.66 -17.61
C GLY A 5 2.35 -3.82 -16.68
N LEU A 6 1.65 -4.94 -16.80
CA LEU A 6 1.90 -6.14 -15.98
C LEU A 6 3.30 -6.72 -16.25
N LYS A 7 3.72 -6.82 -17.51
CA LYS A 7 5.07 -7.27 -17.88
C LYS A 7 6.16 -6.36 -17.32
N PHE A 8 5.91 -5.03 -17.34
CA PHE A 8 6.84 -4.06 -16.77
C PHE A 8 6.97 -4.23 -15.25
N MET A 9 5.86 -4.41 -14.54
CA MET A 9 5.86 -4.63 -13.08
C MET A 9 6.57 -5.95 -12.71
N ILE A 10 6.32 -7.03 -13.45
CA ILE A 10 7.01 -8.31 -13.24
C ILE A 10 8.51 -8.14 -13.53
N GLY A 11 8.88 -7.47 -14.62
CA GLY A 11 10.28 -7.18 -14.95
C GLY A 11 10.97 -6.37 -13.85
N PHE A 12 10.30 -5.37 -13.31
CA PHE A 12 10.82 -4.56 -12.20
C PHE A 12 11.01 -5.40 -10.92
N LEU A 13 10.06 -6.29 -10.60
CA LEU A 13 10.20 -7.21 -9.47
C LEU A 13 11.40 -8.15 -9.64
N VAL A 14 11.60 -8.70 -10.85
CA VAL A 14 12.76 -9.56 -11.14
C VAL A 14 14.07 -8.78 -10.97
N VAL A 15 14.16 -7.56 -11.50
CA VAL A 15 15.34 -6.69 -11.33
C VAL A 15 15.61 -6.41 -9.86
N LEU A 16 14.56 -6.11 -9.08
CA LEU A 16 14.69 -5.88 -7.64
C LEU A 16 15.22 -7.12 -6.91
N LEU A 17 14.69 -8.31 -7.20
CA LEU A 17 15.15 -9.56 -6.59
C LEU A 17 16.61 -9.87 -6.96
N VAL A 18 17.01 -9.63 -8.21
CA VAL A 18 18.41 -9.77 -8.66
C VAL A 18 19.32 -8.78 -7.93
N MET A 19 18.90 -7.53 -7.78
CA MET A 19 19.66 -6.53 -7.02
C MET A 19 19.83 -6.93 -5.55
N ILE A 20 18.79 -7.43 -4.91
CA ILE A 20 18.84 -7.92 -3.52
C ILE A 20 19.80 -9.11 -3.45
N PHE A 21 19.72 -10.06 -4.38
CA PHE A 21 20.62 -11.22 -4.44
C PHE A 21 22.09 -10.79 -4.61
N ILE A 22 22.38 -9.84 -5.50
CA ILE A 22 23.73 -9.31 -5.66
C ILE A 22 24.22 -8.62 -4.38
N TYR A 23 23.35 -7.85 -3.74
CA TYR A 23 23.69 -7.15 -2.50
C TYR A 23 24.01 -8.11 -1.34
N THR A 24 23.33 -9.24 -1.22
CA THR A 24 23.65 -10.26 -0.20
C THR A 24 25.03 -10.86 -0.40
N LYS A 25 25.52 -10.91 -1.65
CA LYS A 25 26.86 -11.43 -2.00
C LYS A 25 27.94 -10.36 -1.97
N LYS A 26 27.61 -9.14 -2.40
CA LYS A 26 28.57 -8.02 -2.48
C LYS A 26 27.87 -6.72 -2.07
N ARG A 27 28.22 -6.21 -0.88
CA ARG A 27 27.67 -4.95 -0.41
C ARG A 27 27.98 -3.81 -1.36
N ILE A 28 26.94 -3.21 -1.93
CA ILE A 28 27.02 -2.06 -2.83
C ILE A 28 26.67 -0.83 -2.02
N ARG A 29 27.57 0.17 -1.92
CA ARG A 29 27.40 1.38 -1.11
C ARG A 29 26.09 2.14 -1.39
N PHE A 30 25.66 2.17 -2.65
CA PHE A 30 24.41 2.82 -3.07
C PHE A 30 23.19 2.12 -2.46
N VAL A 31 23.14 0.79 -2.51
CA VAL A 31 22.06 -0.01 -1.92
C VAL A 31 22.07 0.10 -0.39
N ASP A 32 23.26 0.10 0.22
CA ASP A 32 23.44 0.30 1.68
C ASP A 32 22.80 1.61 2.17
N PHE A 33 22.91 2.69 1.39
CA PHE A 33 22.28 3.96 1.70
C PHE A 33 20.75 3.84 1.75
N PHE A 34 20.13 3.22 0.73
CA PHE A 34 18.68 3.02 0.68
C PHE A 34 18.18 2.09 1.79
N VAL A 35 18.87 0.97 2.01
CA VAL A 35 18.55 0.01 3.07
C VAL A 35 18.53 0.70 4.43
N ARG A 36 19.57 1.45 4.77
CA ARG A 36 19.66 2.13 6.07
C ARG A 36 18.63 3.22 6.31
N HIS A 37 18.13 3.86 5.23
CA HIS A 37 17.21 5.00 5.35
C HIS A 37 15.76 4.65 5.14
N PHE A 38 15.45 3.60 4.38
CA PHE A 38 14.08 3.27 3.97
C PHE A 38 13.59 1.92 4.46
N GLU A 39 14.48 1.04 4.93
CA GLU A 39 14.05 -0.25 5.44
C GLU A 39 13.61 -0.18 6.89
N ARG A 40 12.50 -0.84 7.21
CA ARG A 40 12.01 -0.95 8.59
C ARG A 40 12.98 -1.80 9.41
N PRO A 41 13.31 -1.41 10.68
CA PRO A 41 14.27 -2.15 11.51
C PRO A 41 13.88 -3.59 11.82
N ASP A 42 12.58 -3.90 11.71
CA ASP A 42 11.96 -5.19 12.00
C ASP A 42 11.66 -6.02 10.73
N ALA A 43 12.17 -5.61 9.57
CA ALA A 43 11.98 -6.34 8.33
C ALA A 43 12.63 -7.74 8.38
N LEU A 44 11.87 -8.78 8.04
CA LEU A 44 12.34 -10.18 8.05
C LEU A 44 13.41 -10.45 7.00
N TYR A 45 13.40 -9.71 5.90
CA TYR A 45 14.36 -9.78 4.80
C TYR A 45 14.48 -8.43 4.12
N LEU A 46 15.58 -8.25 3.40
CA LEU A 46 15.90 -7.00 2.71
C LEU A 46 14.88 -6.66 1.64
N GLY A 47 14.38 -5.41 1.65
CA GLY A 47 13.42 -4.94 0.66
C GLY A 47 12.00 -5.49 0.86
N LYS A 48 11.69 -6.04 2.05
CA LYS A 48 10.39 -6.66 2.34
C LYS A 48 9.21 -5.78 1.91
N GLY A 49 9.14 -4.54 2.39
CA GLY A 49 8.00 -3.66 2.10
C GLY A 49 7.82 -3.38 0.59
N LEU A 50 8.93 -3.22 -0.15
CA LEU A 50 8.87 -2.98 -1.59
C LEU A 50 8.47 -4.25 -2.37
N ILE A 51 8.97 -5.42 -1.97
CA ILE A 51 8.59 -6.71 -2.58
C ILE A 51 7.11 -6.98 -2.33
N ASP A 52 6.67 -6.85 -1.09
CA ASP A 52 5.29 -7.11 -0.69
C ASP A 52 4.32 -6.15 -1.41
N MET A 53 4.65 -4.86 -1.51
CA MET A 53 3.90 -3.88 -2.30
C MET A 53 3.80 -4.27 -3.79
N LEU A 54 4.92 -4.66 -4.41
CA LEU A 54 4.93 -5.06 -5.82
C LEU A 54 4.14 -6.36 -6.05
N VAL A 55 4.24 -7.33 -5.17
CA VAL A 55 3.47 -8.57 -5.25
C VAL A 55 1.97 -8.27 -5.14
N GLY A 56 1.57 -7.46 -4.17
CA GLY A 56 0.18 -7.02 -4.03
C GLY A 56 -0.32 -6.27 -5.27
N ALA A 57 0.49 -5.35 -5.80
CA ALA A 57 0.16 -4.59 -7.00
C ALA A 57 0.02 -5.49 -8.24
N ILE A 58 0.93 -6.45 -8.45
CA ILE A 58 0.86 -7.42 -9.56
C ILE A 58 -0.42 -8.26 -9.45
N LEU A 59 -0.76 -8.74 -8.26
CA LEU A 59 -1.98 -9.54 -8.06
C LEU A 59 -3.24 -8.72 -8.35
N VAL A 60 -3.33 -7.49 -7.87
CA VAL A 60 -4.48 -6.61 -8.12
C VAL A 60 -4.61 -6.28 -9.61
N VAL A 61 -3.53 -5.96 -10.28
CA VAL A 61 -3.53 -5.73 -11.74
C VAL A 61 -3.95 -6.99 -12.48
N TRP A 62 -3.37 -8.13 -12.16
CA TRP A 62 -3.65 -9.40 -12.86
C TRP A 62 -5.11 -9.83 -12.71
N ILE A 63 -5.71 -9.65 -11.54
CA ILE A 63 -7.08 -10.10 -11.25
C ILE A 63 -8.11 -9.07 -11.75
N PHE A 64 -7.92 -7.79 -11.45
CA PHE A 64 -8.96 -6.77 -11.60
C PHE A 64 -8.84 -5.92 -12.87
N GLU A 65 -7.64 -5.76 -13.47
CA GLU A 65 -7.51 -4.99 -14.72
C GLU A 65 -8.36 -5.54 -15.85
N PRO A 66 -8.48 -6.88 -16.07
CA PRO A 66 -9.33 -7.43 -17.10
C PRO A 66 -10.83 -7.18 -16.89
N ILE A 67 -11.23 -6.96 -15.63
CA ILE A 67 -12.62 -6.76 -15.23
C ILE A 67 -12.96 -5.27 -15.34
N ASN A 68 -12.23 -4.44 -14.63
CA ASN A 68 -12.42 -2.99 -14.62
C ASN A 68 -11.13 -2.27 -14.19
N LYS A 69 -10.47 -1.61 -15.14
CA LYS A 69 -9.24 -0.84 -14.90
C LYS A 69 -9.38 0.25 -13.82
N ASN A 70 -10.58 0.83 -13.69
CA ASN A 70 -10.83 1.87 -12.71
C ASN A 70 -10.73 1.36 -11.27
N ILE A 71 -11.07 0.08 -11.02
CA ILE A 71 -10.88 -0.56 -9.71
C ILE A 71 -9.40 -0.56 -9.34
N VAL A 72 -8.54 -0.95 -10.28
CA VAL A 72 -7.08 -0.97 -10.07
C VAL A 72 -6.55 0.43 -9.77
N LEU A 73 -6.91 1.42 -10.60
CA LEU A 73 -6.46 2.80 -10.43
C LEU A 73 -6.94 3.40 -9.10
N ALA A 74 -8.21 3.18 -8.74
CA ALA A 74 -8.76 3.63 -7.46
C ALA A 74 -8.05 2.97 -6.28
N SER A 75 -7.77 1.67 -6.33
CA SER A 75 -7.05 0.95 -5.27
C SER A 75 -5.62 1.46 -5.09
N PHE A 76 -4.92 1.77 -6.17
CA PHE A 76 -3.61 2.40 -6.11
C PHE A 76 -3.65 3.81 -5.54
N MET A 77 -4.70 4.59 -5.82
CA MET A 77 -4.89 5.90 -5.20
C MET A 77 -5.14 5.77 -3.70
N ILE A 78 -5.95 4.78 -3.28
CA ILE A 78 -6.20 4.52 -1.86
C ILE A 78 -4.90 4.16 -1.15
N LEU A 79 -4.10 3.25 -1.70
CA LEU A 79 -2.81 2.90 -1.15
C LEU A 79 -1.88 4.13 -1.07
N SER A 80 -1.63 4.78 -2.21
CA SER A 80 -0.60 5.83 -2.29
C SER A 80 -0.92 7.05 -1.43
N ILE A 81 -2.18 7.50 -1.43
CA ILE A 81 -2.61 8.68 -0.69
C ILE A 81 -2.88 8.34 0.78
N GLY A 82 -3.60 7.24 1.03
CA GLY A 82 -3.99 6.82 2.38
C GLY A 82 -2.79 6.53 3.25
N ASP A 83 -1.90 5.65 2.79
CA ASP A 83 -0.69 5.26 3.51
C ASP A 83 0.30 6.42 3.71
N SER A 84 0.39 7.36 2.77
CA SER A 84 1.28 8.53 2.89
C SER A 84 0.71 9.61 3.83
N ILE A 85 -0.57 9.92 3.73
CA ILE A 85 -1.20 11.03 4.47
C ILE A 85 -1.45 10.65 5.93
N SER A 86 -1.86 9.41 6.20
CA SER A 86 -2.18 8.92 7.54
C SER A 86 -1.03 9.14 8.55
N PRO A 87 0.22 8.72 8.30
CA PRO A 87 1.31 8.95 9.24
C PRO A 87 1.73 10.43 9.31
N ILE A 88 1.72 11.17 8.18
CA ILE A 88 2.11 12.59 8.16
C ILE A 88 1.19 13.41 9.07
N ILE A 89 -0.13 13.26 8.90
CA ILE A 89 -1.11 13.98 9.72
C ILE A 89 -1.12 13.45 11.15
N GLY A 90 -1.01 12.13 11.32
CA GLY A 90 -0.93 11.50 12.64
C GLY A 90 0.24 12.03 13.47
N MET A 91 1.44 12.11 12.91
CA MET A 91 2.62 12.65 13.60
C MET A 91 2.53 14.16 13.89
N LYS A 92 1.94 14.93 13.00
CA LYS A 92 1.89 16.41 13.13
C LYS A 92 0.72 16.92 13.96
N PHE A 93 -0.42 16.28 13.87
CA PHE A 93 -1.68 16.75 14.47
C PHE A 93 -2.35 15.72 15.38
N GLY A 94 -1.81 14.49 15.49
CA GLY A 94 -2.38 13.43 16.30
C GLY A 94 -2.40 13.77 17.78
N LYS A 95 -3.57 13.67 18.38
CA LYS A 95 -3.83 13.87 19.82
C LYS A 95 -4.33 12.60 20.50
N ARG A 96 -5.05 11.76 19.74
CA ARG A 96 -5.73 10.56 20.25
C ARG A 96 -5.16 9.30 19.61
N VAL A 97 -4.44 8.53 20.40
CA VAL A 97 -3.90 7.23 19.99
C VAL A 97 -5.02 6.19 20.02
N VAL A 98 -5.13 5.37 19.00
CA VAL A 98 -6.10 4.27 18.91
C VAL A 98 -5.56 3.07 19.66
N LYS A 99 -5.56 3.12 21.00
CA LYS A 99 -4.98 2.07 21.88
C LYS A 99 -5.52 0.66 21.64
N ILE A 100 -6.74 0.53 21.15
CA ILE A 100 -7.40 -0.76 20.87
C ILE A 100 -6.79 -1.42 19.62
N ILE A 101 -6.36 -0.61 18.65
CA ILE A 101 -5.92 -1.05 17.32
C ILE A 101 -4.39 -0.99 17.24
N SER A 102 -3.77 0.12 17.64
CA SER A 102 -2.33 0.33 17.62
C SER A 102 -1.90 1.43 18.59
N GLU A 103 -0.77 1.22 19.29
CA GLU A 103 -0.17 2.25 20.13
C GLU A 103 0.55 3.36 19.34
N LYS A 104 0.69 3.19 18.03
CA LYS A 104 1.45 4.10 17.15
C LYS A 104 0.58 4.90 16.18
N LYS A 105 -0.71 4.57 16.03
CA LYS A 105 -1.59 5.26 15.07
C LYS A 105 -2.56 6.21 15.77
N PHE A 106 -2.72 7.38 15.16
CA PHE A 106 -3.62 8.44 15.64
C PHE A 106 -4.92 8.44 14.85
N ILE A 107 -6.05 8.69 15.53
CA ILE A 107 -7.38 8.79 14.89
C ILE A 107 -7.38 9.87 13.81
N GLU A 108 -6.77 11.01 14.09
CA GLU A 108 -6.67 12.14 13.18
C GLU A 108 -5.94 11.76 11.87
N GLY A 109 -4.89 10.95 11.98
CA GLY A 109 -4.19 10.41 10.82
C GLY A 109 -5.05 9.48 9.98
N ILE A 110 -5.73 8.52 10.62
CA ILE A 110 -6.63 7.59 9.94
C ILE A 110 -7.75 8.34 9.21
N LEU A 111 -8.41 9.30 9.87
CA LEU A 111 -9.47 10.10 9.28
C LEU A 111 -8.96 10.92 8.08
N ALA A 112 -7.79 11.55 8.21
CA ALA A 112 -7.18 12.28 7.10
C ALA A 112 -6.84 11.33 5.93
N GLY A 113 -6.30 10.14 6.21
CA GLY A 113 -6.06 9.11 5.21
C GLY A 113 -7.35 8.72 4.47
N ILE A 114 -8.45 8.46 5.19
CA ILE A 114 -9.76 8.13 4.62
C ILE A 114 -10.24 9.25 3.69
N VAL A 115 -10.25 10.50 4.17
CA VAL A 115 -10.77 11.62 3.38
C VAL A 115 -9.94 11.84 2.12
N CYS A 116 -8.62 11.91 2.25
CA CYS A 116 -7.75 12.19 1.10
C CYS A 116 -7.73 11.02 0.09
N SER A 117 -7.70 9.78 0.55
CA SER A 117 -7.74 8.62 -0.35
C SER A 117 -9.09 8.47 -1.04
N THR A 118 -10.20 8.80 -0.36
CA THR A 118 -11.54 8.86 -0.97
C THR A 118 -11.57 9.86 -2.13
N LEU A 119 -11.04 11.07 -1.92
CA LEU A 119 -10.98 12.09 -2.98
C LEU A 119 -10.12 11.64 -4.16
N GLY A 120 -8.98 10.98 -3.89
CA GLY A 120 -8.14 10.41 -4.95
C GLY A 120 -8.82 9.28 -5.72
N ALA A 121 -9.45 8.34 -5.04
CA ALA A 121 -10.16 7.22 -5.65
C ALA A 121 -11.41 7.67 -6.43
N ASN A 122 -12.08 8.74 -5.98
CA ASN A 122 -13.24 9.28 -6.65
C ASN A 122 -12.98 9.82 -8.07
N LEU A 123 -11.71 9.97 -8.46
CA LEU A 123 -11.35 10.28 -9.84
C LEU A 123 -11.61 9.13 -10.81
N PHE A 124 -11.72 7.90 -10.31
CA PHE A 124 -11.84 6.68 -11.12
C PHE A 124 -13.14 5.92 -10.86
N VAL A 125 -13.72 6.05 -9.67
CA VAL A 125 -14.94 5.34 -9.24
C VAL A 125 -15.90 6.31 -8.55
N PRO A 126 -17.23 6.00 -8.48
CA PRO A 126 -18.17 6.85 -7.78
C PRO A 126 -17.81 7.09 -6.32
N PHE A 127 -18.25 8.21 -5.76
CA PHE A 127 -17.86 8.67 -4.41
C PHE A 127 -18.20 7.64 -3.31
N VAL A 128 -19.38 7.03 -3.35
CA VAL A 128 -19.79 6.08 -2.29
C VAL A 128 -18.92 4.83 -2.27
N PRO A 129 -18.67 4.12 -3.38
CA PRO A 129 -17.66 3.05 -3.43
C PRO A 129 -16.27 3.48 -2.98
N ALA A 130 -15.81 4.65 -3.42
CA ALA A 130 -14.52 5.20 -3.01
C ALA A 130 -14.43 5.39 -1.49
N LEU A 131 -15.46 5.97 -0.88
CA LEU A 131 -15.54 6.21 0.57
C LEU A 131 -15.53 4.89 1.36
N VAL A 132 -16.33 3.93 0.96
CA VAL A 132 -16.41 2.63 1.65
C VAL A 132 -15.09 1.87 1.53
N ALA A 133 -14.52 1.81 0.33
CA ALA A 133 -13.24 1.14 0.10
C ALA A 133 -12.09 1.80 0.88
N SER A 134 -12.00 3.14 0.84
CA SER A 134 -10.99 3.89 1.61
C SER A 134 -11.15 3.67 3.12
N THR A 135 -12.39 3.71 3.62
CA THR A 135 -12.65 3.51 5.05
C THR A 135 -12.23 2.12 5.51
N LEU A 136 -12.63 1.08 4.79
CA LEU A 136 -12.29 -0.30 5.14
C LEU A 136 -10.79 -0.55 5.02
N ALA A 137 -10.16 -0.07 3.95
CA ALA A 137 -8.72 -0.22 3.75
C ALA A 137 -7.90 0.44 4.87
N MET A 138 -8.24 1.69 5.25
CA MET A 138 -7.54 2.41 6.32
C MET A 138 -7.81 1.82 7.71
N LEU A 139 -8.99 1.25 7.96
CA LEU A 139 -9.28 0.55 9.22
C LEU A 139 -8.49 -0.76 9.33
N VAL A 140 -8.41 -1.53 8.24
CA VAL A 140 -7.63 -2.76 8.19
C VAL A 140 -6.14 -2.47 8.34
N GLU A 141 -5.61 -1.45 7.67
CA GLU A 141 -4.24 -0.95 7.88
C GLU A 141 -3.98 -0.60 9.36
N ALA A 142 -4.93 0.08 10.01
CA ALA A 142 -4.79 0.42 11.42
C ALA A 142 -4.75 -0.83 12.34
N TRP A 143 -5.52 -1.89 12.00
CA TRP A 143 -5.57 -3.13 12.79
C TRP A 143 -4.29 -3.97 12.64
N GLU A 144 -3.62 -3.89 11.52
CA GLU A 144 -2.57 -4.82 11.12
C GLU A 144 -1.25 -4.69 11.87
N LEU A 145 -0.98 -3.59 12.55
CA LEU A 145 0.22 -3.45 13.38
C LEU A 145 0.39 -4.57 14.44
N LYS A 146 -0.61 -5.44 14.61
CA LYS A 146 -0.54 -6.66 15.44
C LYS A 146 -0.19 -7.93 14.66
N HIS A 147 -0.29 -7.93 13.33
CA HIS A 147 -0.07 -9.10 12.48
C HIS A 147 1.12 -8.91 11.54
N LYS A 148 1.78 -10.00 11.15
CA LYS A 148 3.01 -10.00 10.34
C LYS A 148 2.80 -9.75 8.84
N LEU A 149 1.57 -9.46 8.40
CA LEU A 149 1.27 -9.16 7.00
C LEU A 149 1.67 -7.71 6.68
N ASP A 150 2.03 -7.42 5.43
CA ASP A 150 2.40 -6.06 5.02
C ASP A 150 1.14 -5.21 4.75
N ASP A 151 1.13 -3.99 5.31
CA ASP A 151 0.04 -3.03 5.19
C ASP A 151 -0.31 -2.73 3.73
N ASN A 152 0.69 -2.64 2.84
CA ASN A 152 0.48 -2.35 1.42
C ASN A 152 -0.36 -3.42 0.71
N ILE A 153 -0.09 -4.70 0.99
CA ILE A 153 -0.87 -5.82 0.43
C ILE A 153 -2.32 -5.75 0.89
N LEU A 154 -2.53 -5.49 2.19
CA LEU A 154 -3.89 -5.48 2.74
C LEU A 154 -4.70 -4.29 2.23
N ILE A 155 -4.13 -3.09 2.17
CA ILE A 155 -4.81 -1.92 1.61
C ILE A 155 -5.25 -2.22 0.17
N LEU A 156 -4.35 -2.76 -0.66
CA LEU A 156 -4.65 -3.11 -2.05
C LEU A 156 -5.72 -4.20 -2.15
N ALA A 157 -5.60 -5.27 -1.37
CA ALA A 157 -6.54 -6.39 -1.41
C ALA A 157 -7.94 -5.95 -0.96
N VAL A 158 -8.04 -5.27 0.18
CA VAL A 158 -9.33 -4.82 0.73
C VAL A 158 -9.99 -3.80 -0.19
N SER A 159 -9.25 -2.78 -0.64
CA SER A 159 -9.82 -1.76 -1.51
C SER A 159 -10.29 -2.32 -2.85
N SER A 160 -9.51 -3.19 -3.49
CA SER A 160 -9.89 -3.78 -4.78
C SER A 160 -11.09 -4.73 -4.67
N VAL A 161 -11.15 -5.55 -3.61
CA VAL A 161 -12.30 -6.44 -3.38
C VAL A 161 -13.57 -5.65 -3.10
N VAL A 162 -13.50 -4.63 -2.24
CA VAL A 162 -14.67 -3.78 -1.93
C VAL A 162 -15.16 -3.07 -3.19
N LEU A 163 -14.26 -2.48 -3.97
CA LEU A 163 -14.60 -1.81 -5.22
C LEU A 163 -15.19 -2.78 -6.23
N PHE A 164 -14.70 -4.01 -6.32
CA PHE A 164 -15.23 -5.02 -7.22
C PHE A 164 -16.72 -5.34 -6.95
N PHE A 165 -17.13 -5.36 -5.69
CA PHE A 165 -18.55 -5.61 -5.35
C PHE A 165 -19.45 -4.37 -5.44
N MET A 166 -18.88 -3.17 -5.53
CA MET A 166 -19.64 -1.92 -5.49
C MET A 166 -19.65 -1.15 -6.82
N VAL A 167 -18.76 -1.47 -7.75
CA VAL A 167 -18.60 -0.80 -9.06
C VAL A 167 -18.85 -1.79 -10.21
#